data_5fb0d96c27b0a409c19f79d222f730cc
#
_entry.id   5fb0d96c27b0a409c19f79d222f730cc
#
_cell.length_a   1.000
_cell.length_b   1.000
_cell.length_c   1.000
_cell.angle_alpha   90.00
_cell.angle_beta   90.00
_cell.angle_gamma   90.00
#
_symmetry.space_group_name_H-M   'P 1'
#
loop_
_entity.id
_entity.type
_entity.pdbx_description
1 polymer ?
#
loop_
_entity_poly.entity_id
_entity_poly.type
_entity_poly.pdbx_seq_one_letter_code
_entity_poly.pdbx_strand_id
1 'polypeptide(L)'
;TDHSRYIIHVKKQAKYIVDLSDQLSPTDVEEGMRVGVEKKKYSITLPLPPKIDPTISLMTVEDRPDVTYSDIGGYKEQIDQLREVLELPLLNPQIFTQLGIDPPKGVMLYGPPGTGKTLTARAVANRTDACFIRISGCELVQKYVGEGARMVRELFQMARTKKASIIFFDEIDSIANTRGSDA
;
A
#
# COMPACT_ATOMS: atom_id res chain seq x y z
N THR A 1 -29.97 23.92 14.27
CA THR A 1 -28.52 23.70 14.30
C THR A 1 -28.30 22.24 14.65
N ASP A 2 -28.12 21.38 13.64
CA ASP A 2 -27.77 19.97 13.84
C ASP A 2 -26.34 19.87 14.38
N HIS A 3 -26.23 19.56 15.66
CA HIS A 3 -24.95 19.18 16.25
C HIS A 3 -24.66 17.73 15.88
N SER A 4 -23.81 17.52 14.87
CA SER A 4 -23.33 16.19 14.51
C SER A 4 -22.47 15.65 15.64
N ARG A 5 -22.93 14.56 16.28
CA ARG A 5 -22.22 13.89 17.35
C ARG A 5 -21.38 12.74 16.78
N TYR A 6 -20.15 12.64 17.22
CA TYR A 6 -19.20 11.63 16.77
C TYR A 6 -18.87 10.65 17.88
N ILE A 7 -18.76 9.37 17.54
CA ILE A 7 -18.34 8.32 18.48
C ILE A 7 -16.86 8.06 18.26
N ILE A 8 -16.04 8.34 19.26
CA ILE A 8 -14.62 8.05 19.23
C ILE A 8 -14.26 6.83 20.08
N HIS A 9 -13.28 6.07 19.62
CA HIS A 9 -12.72 4.94 20.35
C HIS A 9 -11.39 5.34 20.97
N VAL A 10 -11.28 5.28 22.31
CA VAL A 10 -10.04 5.55 23.03
C VAL A 10 -9.46 4.23 23.55
N LYS A 11 -8.24 3.89 23.08
CA LYS A 11 -7.46 2.73 23.55
C LYS A 11 -8.29 1.44 23.78
N LYS A 12 -8.86 0.87 22.73
CA LYS A 12 -9.52 -0.46 22.72
C LYS A 12 -10.66 -0.72 23.74
N GLN A 13 -10.94 0.15 24.70
CA GLN A 13 -11.85 -0.15 25.82
C GLN A 13 -12.96 0.88 26.07
N ALA A 14 -12.82 2.11 25.61
CA ALA A 14 -13.83 3.14 25.89
C ALA A 14 -14.31 3.83 24.61
N LYS A 15 -15.63 4.00 24.51
CA LYS A 15 -16.30 4.81 23.49
C LYS A 15 -16.80 6.10 24.14
N TYR A 16 -16.49 7.22 23.53
CA TYR A 16 -16.96 8.52 23.97
C TYR A 16 -17.73 9.20 22.85
N ILE A 17 -18.78 9.89 23.22
CA ILE A 17 -19.52 10.77 22.32
C ILE A 17 -18.87 12.15 22.47
N VAL A 18 -18.46 12.73 21.34
CA VAL A 18 -17.78 14.02 21.31
C VAL A 18 -18.41 14.91 20.24
N ASP A 19 -18.34 16.20 20.46
CA ASP A 19 -18.80 17.20 19.50
C ASP A 19 -17.62 17.64 18.59
N LEU A 20 -17.94 18.27 17.46
CA LEU A 20 -16.93 18.87 16.59
C LEU A 20 -16.60 20.28 17.10
N SER A 21 -15.33 20.65 17.04
CA SER A 21 -14.92 22.02 17.33
C SER A 21 -15.39 22.99 16.22
N ASP A 22 -15.70 24.22 16.58
CA ASP A 22 -16.12 25.29 15.67
C ASP A 22 -15.12 25.59 14.52
N GLN A 23 -13.88 25.08 14.67
CA GLN A 23 -12.80 25.26 13.70
C GLN A 23 -12.73 24.17 12.62
N LEU A 24 -13.55 23.13 12.71
CA LEU A 24 -13.54 21.98 11.80
C LEU A 24 -14.89 21.84 11.10
N SER A 25 -14.85 21.59 9.81
CA SER A 25 -16.05 21.24 9.04
C SER A 25 -16.35 19.73 9.18
N PRO A 26 -17.64 19.34 9.15
CA PRO A 26 -18.03 17.92 9.16
C PRO A 26 -17.42 17.11 8.01
N THR A 27 -17.02 17.76 6.94
CA THR A 27 -16.36 17.17 5.76
C THR A 27 -14.88 16.83 5.99
N ASP A 28 -14.26 17.39 7.05
CA ASP A 28 -12.85 17.17 7.36
C ASP A 28 -12.60 15.90 8.20
N VAL A 29 -13.68 15.24 8.63
CA VAL A 29 -13.61 14.06 9.50
C VAL A 29 -14.36 12.90 8.83
N GLU A 30 -13.62 11.87 8.47
CA GLU A 30 -14.15 10.63 7.90
C GLU A 30 -14.17 9.49 8.93
N GLU A 31 -15.04 8.51 8.70
CA GLU A 31 -15.11 7.31 9.54
C GLU A 31 -13.79 6.53 9.48
N GLY A 32 -13.27 6.18 10.67
CA GLY A 32 -11.98 5.48 10.80
C GLY A 32 -10.76 6.40 10.90
N MET A 33 -10.92 7.71 10.75
CA MET A 33 -9.83 8.67 10.96
C MET A 33 -9.41 8.76 12.44
N ARG A 34 -8.13 9.07 12.64
CA ARG A 34 -7.63 9.46 13.97
C ARG A 34 -7.89 10.94 14.19
N VAL A 35 -8.34 11.27 15.38
CA VAL A 35 -8.66 12.64 15.75
C VAL A 35 -8.00 13.03 17.06
N GLY A 36 -7.57 14.27 17.15
CA GLY A 36 -7.16 14.90 18.40
C GLY A 36 -8.38 15.43 19.13
N VAL A 37 -8.55 15.03 20.40
CA VAL A 37 -9.68 15.46 21.22
C VAL A 37 -9.19 16.28 22.40
N GLU A 38 -9.82 17.42 22.63
CA GLU A 38 -9.56 18.22 23.81
C GLU A 38 -10.22 17.59 25.03
N LYS A 39 -9.42 17.26 26.05
CA LYS A 39 -9.83 16.54 27.23
C LYS A 39 -10.84 17.29 28.12
N LYS A 40 -10.80 18.64 28.06
CA LYS A 40 -11.69 19.49 28.87
C LYS A 40 -13.08 19.66 28.26
N LYS A 41 -13.17 19.76 26.94
CA LYS A 41 -14.42 20.05 26.23
C LYS A 41 -15.02 18.81 25.53
N TYR A 42 -14.30 17.71 25.49
CA TYR A 42 -14.69 16.51 24.72
C TYR A 42 -15.05 16.82 23.27
N SER A 43 -14.30 17.74 22.64
CA SER A 43 -14.50 18.13 21.25
C SER A 43 -13.33 17.70 20.38
N ILE A 44 -13.61 17.31 19.14
CA ILE A 44 -12.60 17.02 18.12
C ILE A 44 -12.00 18.35 17.67
N THR A 45 -10.68 18.51 17.84
CA THR A 45 -9.97 19.74 17.52
C THR A 45 -9.07 19.64 16.32
N LEU A 46 -8.61 18.44 15.96
CA LEU A 46 -7.63 18.25 14.89
C LEU A 46 -7.79 16.87 14.24
N PRO A 47 -7.90 16.78 12.91
CA PRO A 47 -7.71 15.52 12.22
C PRO A 47 -6.22 15.14 12.28
N LEU A 48 -5.94 13.92 12.70
CA LEU A 48 -4.57 13.41 12.78
C LEU A 48 -4.32 12.47 11.59
N PRO A 49 -3.11 12.50 11.02
CA PRO A 49 -2.75 11.55 9.99
C PRO A 49 -2.89 10.12 10.52
N PRO A 50 -3.17 9.14 9.65
CA PRO A 50 -3.24 7.74 10.05
C PRO A 50 -1.95 7.37 10.79
N LYS A 51 -2.08 6.59 11.86
CA LYS A 51 -0.91 6.12 12.59
C LYS A 51 -0.13 5.20 11.67
N ILE A 52 1.02 5.65 11.23
CA ILE A 52 2.00 4.76 10.63
C ILE A 52 2.51 3.91 11.79
N ASP A 53 2.00 2.69 11.92
CA ASP A 53 2.51 1.75 12.92
C ASP A 53 3.99 1.49 12.63
N PRO A 54 4.84 1.35 13.66
CA PRO A 54 6.27 1.03 13.49
C PRO A 54 6.51 -0.26 12.67
N THR A 55 5.48 -1.06 12.51
CA THR A 55 5.40 -2.25 11.65
C THR A 55 5.67 -1.94 10.17
N ILE A 56 5.38 -0.70 9.75
CA ILE A 56 5.67 -0.20 8.39
C ILE A 56 7.19 0.00 8.19
N SER A 57 8.00 0.01 9.25
CA SER A 57 9.47 0.08 9.13
C SER A 57 10.10 -1.15 8.45
N LEU A 58 9.32 -2.21 8.20
CA LEU A 58 9.73 -3.38 7.41
C LEU A 58 9.49 -3.19 5.91
N MET A 59 8.77 -2.15 5.53
CA MET A 59 8.48 -1.84 4.14
C MET A 59 9.46 -0.76 3.68
N THR A 60 10.20 -1.04 2.63
CA THR A 60 10.96 0.00 1.95
C THR A 60 10.01 0.74 1.02
N VAL A 61 9.77 2.01 1.30
CA VAL A 61 8.93 2.88 0.47
C VAL A 61 9.84 3.87 -0.24
N GLU A 62 9.86 3.79 -1.55
CA GLU A 62 10.59 4.72 -2.43
C GLU A 62 9.56 5.48 -3.26
N ASP A 63 9.42 6.79 -3.04
CA ASP A 63 8.44 7.57 -3.80
C ASP A 63 8.75 7.58 -5.30
N ARG A 64 10.04 7.52 -5.67
CA ARG A 64 10.51 7.33 -7.03
C ARG A 64 11.87 6.65 -7.02
N PRO A 65 11.99 5.39 -7.47
CA PRO A 65 13.28 4.75 -7.61
C PRO A 65 14.16 5.42 -8.68
N ASP A 66 15.46 5.49 -8.46
CA ASP A 66 16.42 6.09 -9.43
C ASP A 66 16.83 5.16 -10.57
N VAL A 67 16.36 3.91 -10.54
CA VAL A 67 16.74 2.87 -11.52
C VAL A 67 15.97 3.05 -12.81
N THR A 68 16.68 2.98 -13.93
CA THR A 68 16.11 3.06 -15.29
C THR A 68 16.29 1.75 -16.04
N TYR A 69 15.60 1.58 -17.17
CA TYR A 69 15.79 0.38 -18.01
C TYR A 69 17.19 0.29 -18.64
N SER A 70 17.91 1.40 -18.76
CA SER A 70 19.30 1.40 -19.25
C SER A 70 20.27 0.73 -18.28
N ASP A 71 19.88 0.63 -17.00
CA ASP A 71 20.68 -0.04 -15.96
C ASP A 71 20.52 -1.56 -15.99
N ILE A 72 19.59 -2.06 -16.83
CA ILE A 72 19.29 -3.48 -16.97
C ILE A 72 19.94 -4.01 -18.26
N GLY A 73 20.91 -4.87 -18.10
CA GLY A 73 21.55 -5.57 -19.21
C GLY A 73 20.74 -6.77 -19.67
N GLY A 74 20.31 -6.79 -20.94
CA GLY A 74 19.56 -7.91 -21.51
C GLY A 74 18.04 -7.83 -21.26
N TYR A 75 17.35 -8.97 -21.40
CA TYR A 75 15.91 -9.14 -21.11
C TYR A 75 14.96 -8.23 -21.87
N LYS A 76 15.29 -7.85 -23.12
CA LYS A 76 14.46 -6.92 -23.91
C LYS A 76 13.02 -7.39 -24.05
N GLU A 77 12.81 -8.66 -24.41
CA GLU A 77 11.47 -9.23 -24.59
C GLU A 77 10.66 -9.19 -23.27
N GLN A 78 11.28 -9.53 -22.15
CA GLN A 78 10.64 -9.51 -20.84
C GLN A 78 10.31 -8.08 -20.38
N ILE A 79 11.19 -7.14 -20.66
CA ILE A 79 10.94 -5.71 -20.40
C ILE A 79 9.78 -5.20 -21.26
N ASP A 80 9.73 -5.55 -22.53
CA ASP A 80 8.64 -5.13 -23.41
C ASP A 80 7.29 -5.74 -22.97
N GLN A 81 7.26 -7.00 -22.55
CA GLN A 81 6.08 -7.61 -21.94
C GLN A 81 5.64 -6.91 -20.64
N LEU A 82 6.60 -6.55 -19.77
CA LEU A 82 6.29 -5.79 -18.56
C LEU A 82 5.74 -4.41 -18.84
N ARG A 83 6.23 -3.75 -19.87
CA ARG A 83 5.71 -2.45 -20.34
C ARG A 83 4.25 -2.56 -20.76
N GLU A 84 3.92 -3.56 -21.56
CA GLU A 84 2.55 -3.78 -22.00
C GLU A 84 1.60 -4.07 -20.85
N VAL A 85 2.05 -4.86 -19.88
CA VAL A 85 1.19 -5.32 -18.79
C VAL A 85 1.09 -4.31 -17.64
N LEU A 86 2.16 -3.60 -17.30
CA LEU A 86 2.20 -2.71 -16.13
C LEU A 86 2.21 -1.23 -16.51
N GLU A 87 3.00 -0.81 -17.51
CA GLU A 87 3.09 0.61 -17.85
C GLU A 87 1.85 1.12 -18.59
N LEU A 88 1.37 0.37 -19.57
CA LEU A 88 0.22 0.82 -20.36
C LEU A 88 -1.02 1.10 -19.51
N PRO A 89 -1.42 0.23 -18.58
CA PRO A 89 -2.57 0.52 -17.71
C PRO A 89 -2.39 1.73 -16.80
N LEU A 90 -1.16 1.98 -16.35
CA LEU A 90 -0.86 3.10 -15.46
C LEU A 90 -0.76 4.43 -16.22
N LEU A 91 -0.18 4.42 -17.41
CA LEU A 91 0.01 5.63 -18.21
C LEU A 91 -1.23 5.99 -19.04
N ASN A 92 -1.91 5.01 -19.59
CA ASN A 92 -3.05 5.19 -20.49
C ASN A 92 -4.29 4.35 -20.09
N PRO A 93 -4.89 4.57 -18.93
CA PRO A 93 -6.04 3.79 -18.45
C PRO A 93 -7.27 3.90 -19.38
N GLN A 94 -7.37 4.99 -20.14
CA GLN A 94 -8.48 5.24 -21.05
C GLN A 94 -8.60 4.21 -22.19
N ILE A 95 -7.49 3.66 -22.65
CA ILE A 95 -7.48 2.63 -23.70
C ILE A 95 -8.24 1.40 -23.23
N PHE A 96 -7.99 0.94 -22.01
CA PHE A 96 -8.65 -0.22 -21.43
C PHE A 96 -10.15 0.01 -21.21
N THR A 97 -10.51 1.21 -20.77
CA THR A 97 -11.92 1.59 -20.60
C THR A 97 -12.66 1.63 -21.94
N GLN A 98 -12.05 2.16 -23.00
CA GLN A 98 -12.64 2.20 -24.35
C GLN A 98 -12.80 0.81 -24.97
N LEU A 99 -11.87 -0.08 -24.72
CA LEU A 99 -11.92 -1.47 -25.19
C LEU A 99 -12.83 -2.37 -24.33
N GLY A 100 -13.29 -1.89 -23.17
CA GLY A 100 -14.07 -2.67 -22.22
C GLY A 100 -13.30 -3.85 -21.61
N ILE A 101 -11.98 -3.74 -21.52
CA ILE A 101 -11.08 -4.79 -20.99
C ILE A 101 -10.54 -4.36 -19.63
N ASP A 102 -10.64 -5.26 -18.64
CA ASP A 102 -9.99 -5.05 -17.35
C ASP A 102 -8.47 -5.25 -17.48
N PRO A 103 -7.65 -4.25 -17.12
CA PRO A 103 -6.20 -4.39 -17.16
C PRO A 103 -5.71 -5.42 -16.14
N PRO A 104 -4.64 -6.15 -16.44
CA PRO A 104 -4.01 -7.04 -15.47
C PRO A 104 -3.51 -6.24 -14.26
N LYS A 105 -3.68 -6.80 -13.06
CA LYS A 105 -3.37 -6.11 -11.79
C LYS A 105 -2.09 -6.63 -11.12
N GLY A 106 -1.48 -7.64 -11.67
CA GLY A 106 -0.28 -8.24 -11.10
C GLY A 106 0.52 -9.07 -12.09
N VAL A 107 1.81 -9.17 -11.83
CA VAL A 107 2.77 -9.95 -12.62
C VAL A 107 3.62 -10.76 -11.65
N MET A 108 3.91 -12.01 -12.00
CA MET A 108 4.85 -12.85 -11.28
C MET A 108 6.20 -12.89 -12.01
N LEU A 109 7.25 -12.45 -11.33
CA LEU A 109 8.63 -12.54 -11.81
C LEU A 109 9.29 -13.78 -11.17
N TYR A 110 9.76 -14.71 -11.99
CA TYR A 110 10.45 -15.91 -11.52
C TYR A 110 11.79 -16.09 -12.22
N GLY A 111 12.70 -16.84 -11.62
CA GLY A 111 14.02 -17.11 -12.16
C GLY A 111 15.10 -17.20 -11.07
N PRO A 112 16.34 -17.55 -11.43
CA PRO A 112 17.45 -17.70 -10.50
C PRO A 112 17.72 -16.40 -9.70
N PRO A 113 18.37 -16.49 -8.52
CA PRO A 113 18.80 -15.31 -7.79
C PRO A 113 19.81 -14.49 -8.61
N GLY A 114 19.84 -13.17 -8.39
CA GLY A 114 20.80 -12.28 -9.07
C GLY A 114 20.43 -11.89 -10.51
N THR A 115 19.30 -12.32 -11.05
CA THR A 115 18.88 -11.99 -12.43
C THR A 115 18.22 -10.61 -12.58
N GLY A 116 18.18 -9.80 -11.53
CA GLY A 116 17.69 -8.42 -11.60
C GLY A 116 16.17 -8.26 -11.50
N LYS A 117 15.42 -9.24 -10.98
CA LYS A 117 13.95 -9.16 -10.81
C LYS A 117 13.51 -7.89 -10.07
N THR A 118 14.11 -7.62 -8.90
CA THR A 118 13.83 -6.42 -8.11
C THR A 118 14.24 -5.14 -8.84
N LEU A 119 15.37 -5.17 -9.55
CA LEU A 119 15.85 -4.04 -10.35
C LEU A 119 14.86 -3.69 -11.47
N THR A 120 14.34 -4.71 -12.16
CA THR A 120 13.35 -4.54 -13.22
C THR A 120 12.06 -3.91 -12.67
N ALA A 121 11.57 -4.38 -11.52
CA ALA A 121 10.38 -3.81 -10.90
C ALA A 121 10.57 -2.34 -10.50
N ARG A 122 11.75 -1.97 -9.99
CA ARG A 122 12.10 -0.57 -9.70
C ARG A 122 12.15 0.30 -10.95
N ALA A 123 12.66 -0.22 -12.06
CA ALA A 123 12.70 0.51 -13.32
C ALA A 123 11.29 0.79 -13.88
N VAL A 124 10.36 -0.15 -13.75
CA VAL A 124 8.95 0.06 -14.09
C VAL A 124 8.35 1.19 -13.23
N ALA A 125 8.59 1.17 -11.92
CA ALA A 125 8.09 2.19 -11.01
C ALA A 125 8.66 3.59 -11.33
N ASN A 126 9.94 3.68 -11.66
CA ASN A 126 10.54 4.93 -12.11
C ASN A 126 9.86 5.47 -13.36
N ARG A 127 9.61 4.62 -14.35
CA ARG A 127 9.02 5.01 -15.63
C ARG A 127 7.57 5.45 -15.52
N THR A 128 6.82 4.86 -14.59
CA THR A 128 5.40 5.17 -14.37
C THR A 128 5.17 6.27 -13.33
N ASP A 129 6.25 6.82 -12.77
CA ASP A 129 6.18 7.79 -11.65
C ASP A 129 5.35 7.26 -10.47
N ALA A 130 5.44 5.95 -10.26
CA ALA A 130 4.72 5.26 -9.21
C ALA A 130 5.59 5.09 -7.96
N CYS A 131 4.95 5.19 -6.79
CA CYS A 131 5.57 4.86 -5.52
C CYS A 131 5.88 3.36 -5.48
N PHE A 132 7.12 3.00 -5.21
CA PHE A 132 7.58 1.62 -5.10
C PHE A 132 7.59 1.17 -3.65
N ILE A 133 6.82 0.14 -3.33
CA ILE A 133 6.71 -0.41 -1.98
C ILE A 133 7.22 -1.84 -2.02
N ARG A 134 8.37 -2.09 -1.40
CA ARG A 134 8.95 -3.43 -1.29
C ARG A 134 8.66 -4.02 0.08
N ILE A 135 8.28 -5.29 0.08
CA ILE A 135 8.08 -6.10 1.29
C ILE A 135 8.68 -7.49 1.08
N SER A 136 9.39 -8.01 2.09
CA SER A 136 9.89 -9.38 2.07
C SER A 136 8.87 -10.34 2.65
N GLY A 137 8.61 -11.45 1.94
CA GLY A 137 7.74 -12.51 2.39
C GLY A 137 8.23 -13.16 3.69
N CYS A 138 9.54 -13.35 3.84
CA CYS A 138 10.14 -13.89 5.06
C CYS A 138 9.84 -13.01 6.28
N GLU A 139 9.89 -11.70 6.14
CA GLU A 139 9.61 -10.77 7.25
C GLU A 139 8.14 -10.80 7.68
N LEU A 140 7.23 -10.99 6.72
CA LEU A 140 5.80 -11.14 7.02
C LEU A 140 5.49 -12.38 7.84
N VAL A 141 6.21 -13.48 7.61
CA VAL A 141 5.98 -14.75 8.31
C VAL A 141 6.67 -14.80 9.67
N GLN A 142 7.93 -14.37 9.74
CA GLN A 142 8.76 -14.59 10.94
C GLN A 142 8.42 -13.65 12.10
N LYS A 143 8.17 -12.39 11.86
CA LYS A 143 8.01 -11.39 12.93
C LYS A 143 6.60 -11.31 13.52
N TYR A 144 5.59 -11.78 12.79
CA TYR A 144 4.19 -11.50 13.15
C TYR A 144 3.29 -12.72 12.96
N VAL A 145 3.58 -13.78 13.71
CA VAL A 145 2.67 -14.94 13.78
C VAL A 145 1.29 -14.45 14.29
N GLY A 146 0.29 -14.51 13.40
CA GLY A 146 -1.08 -14.04 13.67
C GLY A 146 -1.40 -12.60 13.22
N GLU A 147 -0.42 -11.74 12.93
CA GLU A 147 -0.67 -10.36 12.48
C GLU A 147 -0.47 -10.14 10.96
N GLY A 148 0.00 -11.14 10.23
CA GLY A 148 0.32 -11.03 8.80
C GLY A 148 -0.85 -10.52 7.95
N ALA A 149 -2.08 -10.98 8.21
CA ALA A 149 -3.26 -10.52 7.50
C ALA A 149 -3.60 -9.03 7.78
N ARG A 150 -3.28 -8.53 8.96
CA ARG A 150 -3.44 -7.13 9.31
C ARG A 150 -2.43 -6.27 8.55
N MET A 151 -1.16 -6.69 8.55
CA MET A 151 -0.09 -5.99 7.84
C MET A 151 -0.37 -5.88 6.34
N VAL A 152 -0.82 -6.96 5.71
CA VAL A 152 -1.19 -6.94 4.30
C VAL A 152 -2.32 -5.93 4.04
N ARG A 153 -3.34 -5.86 4.91
CA ARG A 153 -4.40 -4.86 4.78
C ARG A 153 -3.89 -3.43 4.91
N GLU A 154 -3.04 -3.16 5.89
CA GLU A 154 -2.43 -1.85 6.11
C GLU A 154 -1.53 -1.45 4.92
N LEU A 155 -0.77 -2.40 4.36
CA LEU A 155 0.01 -2.22 3.14
C LEU A 155 -0.86 -1.73 1.98
N PHE A 156 -1.97 -2.42 1.71
CA PHE A 156 -2.87 -2.02 0.63
C PHE A 156 -3.60 -0.71 0.91
N GLN A 157 -3.93 -0.42 2.17
CA GLN A 157 -4.48 0.88 2.55
C GLN A 157 -3.48 2.01 2.30
N MET A 158 -2.22 1.84 2.69
CA MET A 158 -1.16 2.80 2.41
C MET A 158 -0.96 3.00 0.90
N ALA A 159 -0.92 1.91 0.13
CA ALA A 159 -0.77 1.98 -1.32
C ALA A 159 -1.90 2.79 -1.99
N ARG A 160 -3.14 2.66 -1.49
CA ARG A 160 -4.31 3.42 -1.99
C ARG A 160 -4.24 4.92 -1.70
N THR A 161 -3.46 5.36 -0.72
CA THR A 161 -3.26 6.80 -0.45
C THR A 161 -2.34 7.48 -1.46
N LYS A 162 -1.58 6.69 -2.24
CA LYS A 162 -0.70 7.19 -3.29
C LYS A 162 -1.42 7.27 -4.63
N LYS A 163 -1.06 8.24 -5.47
CA LYS A 163 -1.63 8.44 -6.80
C LYS A 163 -1.48 7.20 -7.70
N ALA A 164 -0.30 6.60 -7.67
CA ALA A 164 0.03 5.33 -8.31
C ALA A 164 1.03 4.60 -7.42
N SER A 165 0.90 3.29 -7.28
CA SER A 165 1.80 2.49 -6.46
C SER A 165 2.03 1.11 -7.06
N ILE A 166 3.27 0.64 -6.94
CA ILE A 166 3.66 -0.73 -7.29
C ILE A 166 4.12 -1.40 -6.00
N ILE A 167 3.42 -2.46 -5.61
CA ILE A 167 3.78 -3.29 -4.47
C ILE A 167 4.57 -4.48 -4.99
N PHE A 168 5.80 -4.62 -4.51
CA PHE A 168 6.69 -5.71 -4.85
C PHE A 168 6.86 -6.65 -3.64
N PHE A 169 6.34 -7.87 -3.79
CA PHE A 169 6.55 -8.94 -2.82
C PHE A 169 7.80 -9.73 -3.21
N ASP A 170 8.86 -9.58 -2.42
CA ASP A 170 10.08 -10.37 -2.57
C ASP A 170 9.94 -11.69 -1.81
N GLU A 171 10.55 -12.76 -2.31
CA GLU A 171 10.54 -14.09 -1.67
C GLU A 171 9.12 -14.59 -1.33
N ILE A 172 8.19 -14.46 -2.28
CA ILE A 172 6.77 -14.83 -2.08
C ILE A 172 6.59 -16.34 -1.78
N ASP A 173 7.53 -17.17 -2.18
CA ASP A 173 7.59 -18.59 -1.87
C ASP A 173 7.63 -18.87 -0.36
N SER A 174 8.17 -17.97 0.43
CA SER A 174 8.17 -18.07 1.90
C SER A 174 6.75 -17.97 2.51
N ILE A 175 5.85 -17.24 1.85
CA ILE A 175 4.43 -17.09 2.25
C ILE A 175 3.57 -18.19 1.67
N ALA A 176 3.85 -18.60 0.43
CA ALA A 176 3.06 -19.52 -0.34
C ALA A 176 3.33 -21.01 -0.03
N ASN A 177 4.10 -21.29 1.04
CA ASN A 177 4.41 -22.66 1.41
C ASN A 177 3.12 -23.38 1.77
N THR A 178 2.72 -24.31 0.92
CA THR A 178 1.52 -25.13 1.10
C THR A 178 1.63 -25.93 2.39
N ARG A 179 0.71 -25.72 3.31
CA ARG A 179 0.44 -26.66 4.41
C ARG A 179 -0.07 -27.96 3.78
N GLY A 180 0.84 -28.83 3.41
CA GLY A 180 0.42 -30.05 2.74
C GLY A 180 1.57 -31.00 2.55
N SER A 181 2.03 -31.62 3.62
CA SER A 181 2.55 -32.98 3.66
C SER A 181 3.02 -33.31 5.07
N ASP A 182 2.12 -33.31 6.03
CA ASP A 182 2.26 -34.14 7.22
C ASP A 182 1.02 -35.04 7.25
N ALA A 183 1.15 -36.19 6.58
CA ALA A 183 0.35 -37.39 6.76
C ALA A 183 1.30 -38.56 6.86
#